data_f5c1e9f41be719ca56f2068799a1cc65
#
_entry.id   f5c1e9f41be719ca56f2068799a1cc65
#
_cell.length_a   1.000
_cell.length_b   1.000
_cell.length_c   1.000
_cell.angle_alpha   90.00
_cell.angle_beta   90.00
_cell.angle_gamma   90.00
#
_symmetry.space_group_name_H-M   'P 1'
#
loop_
_entity.id
_entity.type
_entity.pdbx_description
1 polymer ?
#
loop_
_entity_poly.entity_id
_entity_poly.type
_entity_poly.pdbx_seq_one_letter_code
_entity_poly.pdbx_strand_id
1 'polypeptide(L)'
;MQITPTTPHLGCVIMASGLGKRFGGNKLMADFDGQPLICRALTVTEGLFSHRVVVTRHADVASLCHAQNIPVILHDKPFRNDTIRLGLNEVTRDGDINGCLFCPGDQPLLSRETIINLIDAFLADNKKIIRPAFQNIPGAPVLFPSWSFSE
;
A
#
# COMPACT_ATOMS: atom_id res chain seq x y z
N MET A 1 18.19 -17.58 -9.04
CA MET A 1 16.74 -17.70 -9.13
C MET A 1 16.28 -17.31 -10.53
N GLN A 2 15.48 -18.12 -11.14
CA GLN A 2 14.94 -17.79 -12.45
C GLN A 2 13.65 -17.01 -12.30
N ILE A 3 13.60 -15.85 -12.94
CA ILE A 3 12.37 -15.10 -13.05
C ILE A 3 11.61 -15.68 -14.25
N THR A 4 10.45 -16.25 -13.98
CA THR A 4 9.65 -16.80 -15.06
C THR A 4 8.96 -15.66 -15.81
N PRO A 5 8.75 -15.77 -17.15
CA PRO A 5 8.03 -14.75 -17.90
C PRO A 5 6.59 -14.53 -17.40
N THR A 6 6.06 -15.49 -16.65
CA THR A 6 4.69 -15.42 -16.13
C THR A 6 4.59 -14.82 -14.75
N THR A 7 5.72 -14.39 -14.13
CA THR A 7 5.68 -13.72 -12.84
C THR A 7 4.94 -12.39 -12.99
N PRO A 8 3.80 -12.21 -12.32
CA PRO A 8 3.05 -10.97 -12.47
C PRO A 8 3.78 -9.79 -11.84
N HIS A 9 3.60 -8.63 -12.46
CA HIS A 9 4.06 -7.37 -11.90
C HIS A 9 2.97 -6.79 -11.01
N LEU A 10 3.30 -6.59 -9.74
CA LEU A 10 2.35 -6.07 -8.77
C LEU A 10 2.82 -4.73 -8.26
N GLY A 11 1.89 -3.80 -8.15
CA GLY A 11 2.13 -2.51 -7.52
C GLY A 11 1.62 -2.49 -6.09
N CYS A 12 2.11 -1.55 -5.31
CA CYS A 12 1.67 -1.33 -3.94
C CYS A 12 1.52 0.16 -3.69
N VAL A 13 0.34 0.57 -3.24
CA VAL A 13 0.06 1.93 -2.82
C VAL A 13 -0.17 1.92 -1.31
N ILE A 14 0.70 2.58 -0.57
CA ILE A 14 0.53 2.74 0.88
C ILE A 14 -0.22 4.05 1.08
N MET A 15 -1.43 3.95 1.62
CA MET A 15 -2.33 5.09 1.82
C MET A 15 -2.04 5.76 3.15
N ALA A 16 -1.50 6.96 3.09
CA ALA A 16 -1.03 7.69 4.26
C ALA A 16 -1.56 9.13 4.29
N SER A 17 -2.76 9.35 3.77
CA SER A 17 -3.34 10.69 3.64
C SER A 17 -4.40 11.01 4.70
N GLY A 18 -4.69 10.10 5.61
CA GLY A 18 -5.65 10.34 6.68
C GLY A 18 -5.22 11.49 7.58
N LEU A 19 -6.18 12.29 8.05
CA LEU A 19 -5.86 13.49 8.82
C LEU A 19 -5.64 13.23 10.31
N GLY A 20 -5.96 12.04 10.81
CA GLY A 20 -5.72 11.69 12.21
C GLY A 20 -6.51 12.54 13.21
N LYS A 21 -7.70 13.00 12.84
CA LYS A 21 -8.46 13.95 13.66
C LYS A 21 -8.78 13.41 15.06
N ARG A 22 -9.01 12.10 15.18
CA ARG A 22 -9.33 11.47 16.47
C ARG A 22 -8.12 11.33 17.37
N PHE A 23 -6.93 11.33 16.78
CA PHE A 23 -5.68 11.16 17.53
C PHE A 23 -5.12 12.49 18.01
N GLY A 24 -5.56 13.62 17.42
CA GLY A 24 -5.07 14.94 17.78
C GLY A 24 -3.75 15.29 17.13
N GLY A 25 -3.36 14.59 16.07
CA GLY A 25 -2.13 14.84 15.35
C GLY A 25 -1.91 13.82 14.27
N ASN A 26 -0.67 13.71 13.77
CA ASN A 26 -0.35 12.73 12.75
C ASN A 26 -0.09 11.36 13.39
N LYS A 27 -1.13 10.53 13.42
CA LYS A 27 -1.06 9.18 13.96
C LYS A 27 0.04 8.34 13.30
N LEU A 28 0.31 8.58 12.02
CA LEU A 28 1.29 7.79 11.26
C LEU A 28 2.71 7.96 11.78
N MET A 29 2.99 9.10 12.39
CA MET A 29 4.31 9.40 12.96
C MET A 29 4.38 9.15 14.47
N ALA A 30 3.28 8.70 15.07
CA ALA A 30 3.27 8.36 16.50
C ALA A 30 4.17 7.15 16.75
N ASP A 31 4.86 7.16 17.88
CA ASP A 31 5.73 6.05 18.24
C ASP A 31 4.93 4.78 18.45
N PHE A 32 5.35 3.73 17.77
CA PHE A 32 4.81 2.40 17.96
C PHE A 32 5.99 1.43 18.00
N ASP A 33 6.26 0.90 19.19
CA ASP A 33 7.32 -0.07 19.38
C ASP A 33 8.70 0.45 18.96
N GLY A 34 8.96 1.73 19.22
CA GLY A 34 10.24 2.37 18.94
C GLY A 34 10.39 3.00 17.56
N GLN A 35 9.33 2.94 16.73
CA GLN A 35 9.37 3.51 15.39
C GLN A 35 8.03 4.21 15.09
N PRO A 36 8.01 5.16 14.12
CA PRO A 36 6.74 5.70 13.65
C PRO A 36 5.83 4.58 13.14
N LEU A 37 4.54 4.72 13.41
CA LEU A 37 3.55 3.69 13.06
C LEU A 37 3.61 3.28 11.59
N ILE A 38 3.79 4.25 10.68
CA ILE A 38 3.84 3.97 9.24
C ILE A 38 4.97 3.00 8.88
N CYS A 39 6.03 2.94 9.68
CA CYS A 39 7.16 2.04 9.38
C CYS A 39 6.73 0.58 9.32
N ARG A 40 5.65 0.22 9.99
CA ARG A 40 5.15 -1.16 9.91
C ARG A 40 4.73 -1.49 8.48
N ALA A 41 3.92 -0.62 7.85
CA ALA A 41 3.50 -0.84 6.47
C ALA A 41 4.70 -0.87 5.52
N LEU A 42 5.69 0.00 5.75
CA LEU A 42 6.90 0.04 4.91
C LEU A 42 7.69 -1.27 5.02
N THR A 43 7.84 -1.79 6.23
CA THR A 43 8.61 -3.01 6.46
C THR A 43 7.94 -4.24 5.88
N VAL A 44 6.62 -4.40 6.10
CA VAL A 44 5.93 -5.63 5.68
C VAL A 44 5.73 -5.69 4.17
N THR A 45 5.83 -4.57 3.45
CA THR A 45 5.66 -4.55 1.99
C THR A 45 6.99 -4.51 1.24
N GLU A 46 8.11 -4.37 1.94
CA GLU A 46 9.41 -4.18 1.30
C GLU A 46 9.80 -5.38 0.44
N GLY A 47 10.23 -5.11 -0.79
CA GLY A 47 10.78 -6.13 -1.68
C GLY A 47 9.76 -7.06 -2.32
N LEU A 48 8.46 -6.87 -2.08
CA LEU A 48 7.43 -7.77 -2.59
C LEU A 48 6.75 -7.27 -3.87
N PHE A 49 7.01 -6.03 -4.26
CA PHE A 49 6.31 -5.39 -5.38
C PHE A 49 7.30 -4.82 -6.38
N SER A 50 6.93 -4.82 -7.67
CA SER A 50 7.76 -4.20 -8.70
C SER A 50 7.76 -2.68 -8.59
N HIS A 51 6.66 -2.11 -8.12
CA HIS A 51 6.53 -0.67 -7.89
C HIS A 51 5.77 -0.44 -6.59
N ARG A 52 6.31 0.42 -5.75
CA ARG A 52 5.68 0.78 -4.48
C ARG A 52 5.75 2.29 -4.30
N VAL A 53 4.65 2.89 -3.86
CA VAL A 53 4.59 4.32 -3.57
C VAL A 53 3.80 4.56 -2.29
N VAL A 54 4.24 5.54 -1.51
CA VAL A 54 3.48 6.08 -0.38
C VAL A 54 2.78 7.34 -0.86
N VAL A 55 1.49 7.47 -0.59
CA VAL A 55 0.73 8.68 -0.94
C VAL A 55 0.25 9.31 0.36
N THR A 56 0.66 10.56 0.60
CA THR A 56 0.46 11.20 1.90
C THR A 56 0.10 12.68 1.74
N ARG A 57 -0.58 13.22 2.76
CA ARG A 57 -0.80 14.65 2.91
C ARG A 57 0.12 15.26 3.99
N HIS A 58 1.01 14.46 4.57
CA HIS A 58 1.83 14.83 5.71
C HIS A 58 3.28 15.00 5.29
N ALA A 59 3.83 16.20 5.48
CA ALA A 59 5.22 16.50 5.10
C ALA A 59 6.22 15.65 5.88
N ASP A 60 5.94 15.33 7.14
CA ASP A 60 6.83 14.51 7.96
C ASP A 60 6.89 13.06 7.46
N VAL A 61 5.77 12.50 6.98
CA VAL A 61 5.77 11.18 6.34
C VAL A 61 6.59 11.21 5.06
N ALA A 62 6.41 12.26 4.23
CA ALA A 62 7.19 12.39 3.00
C ALA A 62 8.69 12.47 3.29
N SER A 63 9.08 13.23 4.31
CA SER A 63 10.49 13.34 4.71
C SER A 63 11.07 12.00 5.14
N LEU A 64 10.32 11.23 5.91
CA LEU A 64 10.75 9.90 6.32
C LEU A 64 10.96 8.99 5.12
N CYS A 65 10.05 9.01 4.17
CA CYS A 65 10.15 8.19 2.96
C CYS A 65 11.36 8.61 2.11
N HIS A 66 11.58 9.91 1.94
CA HIS A 66 12.75 10.39 1.20
C HIS A 66 14.05 9.94 1.85
N ALA A 67 14.13 9.99 3.18
CA ALA A 67 15.32 9.56 3.90
C ALA A 67 15.62 8.08 3.71
N GLN A 68 14.60 7.27 3.43
CA GLN A 68 14.75 5.83 3.21
C GLN A 68 14.71 5.45 1.73
N ASN A 69 14.73 6.43 0.83
CA ASN A 69 14.67 6.21 -0.62
C ASN A 69 13.42 5.46 -1.07
N ILE A 70 12.29 5.73 -0.41
CA ILE A 70 11.01 5.14 -0.75
C ILE A 70 10.22 6.15 -1.58
N PRO A 71 9.71 5.78 -2.77
CA PRO A 71 8.91 6.68 -3.58
C PRO A 71 7.69 7.19 -2.80
N VAL A 72 7.47 8.51 -2.85
CA VAL A 72 6.39 9.12 -2.09
C VAL A 72 5.79 10.28 -2.89
N ILE A 73 4.47 10.42 -2.80
CA ILE A 73 3.73 11.54 -3.36
C ILE A 73 3.15 12.33 -2.20
N LEU A 74 3.52 13.60 -2.09
CA LEU A 74 2.94 14.53 -1.13
C LEU A 74 1.92 15.39 -1.86
N HIS A 75 0.68 15.46 -1.33
CA HIS A 75 -0.40 16.20 -1.96
C HIS A 75 -1.28 16.87 -0.91
N ASP A 76 -2.19 17.73 -1.37
CA ASP A 76 -3.13 18.46 -0.50
C ASP A 76 -4.59 18.21 -0.85
N LYS A 77 -4.88 17.22 -1.68
CA LYS A 77 -6.23 16.95 -2.13
C LYS A 77 -7.07 16.33 -1.02
N PRO A 78 -8.38 16.64 -0.94
CA PRO A 78 -9.16 16.32 0.26
C PRO A 78 -9.75 14.92 0.33
N PHE A 79 -9.88 14.19 -0.80
CA PHE A 79 -10.65 12.96 -0.81
C PHE A 79 -9.76 11.72 -0.88
N ARG A 80 -10.26 10.62 -0.28
CA ARG A 80 -9.59 9.32 -0.34
C ARG A 80 -9.36 8.86 -1.78
N ASN A 81 -10.30 9.13 -2.68
CA ASN A 81 -10.17 8.77 -4.07
C ASN A 81 -8.99 9.45 -4.75
N ASP A 82 -8.60 10.63 -4.28
CA ASP A 82 -7.41 11.31 -4.81
C ASP A 82 -6.15 10.52 -4.47
N THR A 83 -6.05 9.99 -3.26
CA THR A 83 -4.93 9.16 -2.83
C THR A 83 -4.83 7.90 -3.69
N ILE A 84 -5.94 7.24 -3.92
CA ILE A 84 -5.99 6.03 -4.75
C ILE A 84 -5.54 6.35 -6.17
N ARG A 85 -6.08 7.41 -6.77
CA ARG A 85 -5.75 7.79 -8.15
C ARG A 85 -4.29 8.17 -8.32
N LEU A 86 -3.76 8.99 -7.40
CA LEU A 86 -2.36 9.41 -7.46
C LEU A 86 -1.42 8.22 -7.34
N GLY A 87 -1.70 7.31 -6.42
CA GLY A 87 -0.88 6.13 -6.22
C GLY A 87 -0.94 5.19 -7.41
N LEU A 88 -2.13 4.95 -7.94
CA LEU A 88 -2.30 4.05 -9.07
C LEU A 88 -1.59 4.60 -10.32
N ASN A 89 -1.70 5.92 -10.57
CA ASN A 89 -1.00 6.54 -11.69
C ASN A 89 0.52 6.37 -11.57
N GLU A 90 1.06 6.47 -10.35
CA GLU A 90 2.49 6.32 -10.14
C GLU A 90 2.96 4.89 -10.38
N VAL A 91 2.27 3.89 -9.84
CA VAL A 91 2.71 2.49 -9.97
C VAL A 91 2.49 1.94 -11.39
N THR A 92 1.65 2.59 -12.20
CA THR A 92 1.43 2.20 -13.60
C THR A 92 2.20 3.06 -14.60
N ARG A 93 2.97 4.04 -14.12
CA ARG A 93 3.63 5.01 -15.00
C ARG A 93 4.60 4.36 -16.00
N ASP A 94 5.35 3.36 -15.56
CA ASP A 94 6.37 2.72 -16.37
C ASP A 94 5.87 1.48 -17.14
N GLY A 95 4.57 1.24 -17.12
CA GLY A 95 3.96 0.13 -17.82
C GLY A 95 2.84 -0.52 -17.03
N ASP A 96 2.21 -1.50 -17.63
CA ASP A 96 1.08 -2.17 -17.03
C ASP A 96 1.52 -3.08 -15.89
N ILE A 97 0.70 -3.12 -14.85
CA ILE A 97 0.84 -4.08 -13.75
C ILE A 97 -0.38 -4.99 -13.73
N ASN A 98 -0.20 -6.19 -13.19
CA ASN A 98 -1.27 -7.20 -13.16
C ASN A 98 -2.25 -6.96 -12.02
N GLY A 99 -1.79 -6.34 -10.95
CA GLY A 99 -2.61 -6.02 -9.80
C GLY A 99 -1.93 -5.00 -8.91
N CYS A 100 -2.70 -4.42 -8.00
CA CYS A 100 -2.19 -3.42 -7.07
C CYS A 100 -2.76 -3.65 -5.68
N LEU A 101 -1.87 -3.68 -4.69
CA LEU A 101 -2.24 -3.75 -3.28
C LEU A 101 -2.42 -2.33 -2.75
N PHE A 102 -3.58 -2.06 -2.17
CA PHE A 102 -3.82 -0.81 -1.44
C PHE A 102 -3.74 -1.10 0.05
N CYS A 103 -2.72 -0.55 0.69
CA CYS A 103 -2.35 -0.87 2.06
C CYS A 103 -2.46 0.39 2.93
N PRO A 104 -3.34 0.41 3.94
CA PRO A 104 -3.37 1.53 4.88
C PRO A 104 -2.06 1.63 5.65
N GLY A 105 -1.58 2.87 5.84
CA GLY A 105 -0.34 3.11 6.57
C GLY A 105 -0.46 3.02 8.09
N ASP A 106 -1.68 2.89 8.61
CA ASP A 106 -1.97 3.00 10.04
C ASP A 106 -2.40 1.68 10.69
N GLN A 107 -1.95 0.54 10.16
CA GLN A 107 -2.29 -0.78 10.71
C GLN A 107 -1.10 -1.38 11.48
N PRO A 108 -1.10 -1.25 12.82
CA PRO A 108 0.07 -1.69 13.61
C PRO A 108 0.26 -3.20 13.66
N LEU A 109 -0.82 -3.96 13.45
CA LEU A 109 -0.75 -5.43 13.54
C LEU A 109 -0.59 -6.12 12.19
N LEU A 110 -0.41 -5.33 11.14
CA LEU A 110 -0.20 -5.88 9.80
C LEU A 110 1.08 -6.70 9.76
N SER A 111 1.04 -7.90 9.18
CA SER A 111 2.19 -8.78 9.10
C SER A 111 2.61 -9.02 7.65
N ARG A 112 3.90 -9.30 7.46
CA ARG A 112 4.42 -9.66 6.15
C ARG A 112 3.77 -10.95 5.63
N GLU A 113 3.49 -11.90 6.53
CA GLU A 113 2.81 -13.14 6.16
C GLU A 113 1.45 -12.87 5.54
N THR A 114 0.68 -11.93 6.10
CA THR A 114 -0.62 -11.54 5.52
C THR A 114 -0.45 -11.03 4.10
N ILE A 115 0.55 -10.17 3.86
CA ILE A 115 0.82 -9.64 2.52
C ILE A 115 1.17 -10.78 1.56
N ILE A 116 2.06 -11.66 1.96
CA ILE A 116 2.46 -12.80 1.12
C ILE A 116 1.28 -13.71 0.81
N ASN A 117 0.42 -13.96 1.80
CA ASN A 117 -0.78 -14.78 1.60
C ASN A 117 -1.74 -14.14 0.60
N LEU A 118 -1.89 -12.82 0.63
CA LEU A 118 -2.72 -12.11 -0.34
C LEU A 118 -2.15 -12.23 -1.75
N ILE A 119 -0.83 -12.11 -1.88
CA ILE A 119 -0.16 -12.26 -3.17
C ILE A 119 -0.34 -13.69 -3.69
N ASP A 120 -0.14 -14.69 -2.85
CA ASP A 120 -0.31 -16.09 -3.25
C ASP A 120 -1.74 -16.39 -3.69
N ALA A 121 -2.73 -15.84 -2.98
CA ALA A 121 -4.13 -16.00 -3.37
C ALA A 121 -4.41 -15.34 -4.72
N PHE A 122 -3.82 -14.18 -4.95
CA PHE A 122 -3.96 -13.49 -6.23
C PHE A 122 -3.32 -14.27 -7.38
N LEU A 123 -2.16 -14.88 -7.13
CA LEU A 123 -1.49 -15.69 -8.16
C LEU A 123 -2.31 -16.93 -8.52
N ALA A 124 -3.08 -17.45 -7.57
CA ALA A 124 -3.95 -18.59 -7.82
C ALA A 124 -5.17 -18.22 -8.65
N ASP A 125 -5.68 -16.99 -8.49
CA ASP A 125 -6.82 -16.49 -9.27
C ASP A 125 -6.69 -14.97 -9.42
N ASN A 126 -6.00 -14.53 -10.46
CA ASN A 126 -5.66 -13.12 -10.68
C ASN A 126 -6.80 -12.32 -11.30
N LYS A 127 -8.00 -12.87 -11.37
CA LYS A 127 -9.19 -12.17 -11.85
C LYS A 127 -10.05 -11.66 -10.71
N LYS A 128 -9.74 -12.02 -9.48
CA LYS A 128 -10.55 -11.66 -8.31
C LYS A 128 -9.87 -10.59 -7.46
N ILE A 129 -10.69 -9.82 -6.77
CA ILE A 129 -10.24 -8.90 -5.74
C ILE A 129 -9.96 -9.73 -4.48
N ILE A 130 -8.75 -9.62 -3.94
CA ILE A 130 -8.30 -10.43 -2.81
C ILE A 130 -8.15 -9.53 -1.58
N ARG A 131 -8.73 -9.94 -0.46
CA ARG A 131 -8.61 -9.21 0.79
C ARG A 131 -8.69 -10.17 1.98
N PRO A 132 -8.07 -9.80 3.12
CA PRO A 132 -8.19 -10.62 4.30
C PRO A 132 -9.58 -10.52 4.92
N ALA A 133 -9.96 -11.56 5.65
CA ALA A 133 -11.19 -11.52 6.45
C ALA A 133 -10.89 -12.10 7.82
N PHE A 134 -11.48 -11.52 8.84
CA PHE A 134 -11.42 -12.03 10.20
C PHE A 134 -12.84 -12.20 10.70
N GLN A 135 -13.20 -13.45 11.04
CA GLN A 135 -14.56 -13.81 11.45
C GLN A 135 -15.61 -13.35 10.43
N ASN A 136 -15.31 -13.56 9.13
CA ASN A 136 -16.16 -13.19 7.99
C ASN A 136 -16.33 -11.67 7.80
N ILE A 137 -15.53 -10.85 8.47
CA ILE A 137 -15.54 -9.39 8.27
C ILE A 137 -14.38 -9.05 7.33
N PRO A 138 -14.67 -8.51 6.12
CA PRO A 138 -13.61 -8.12 5.20
C PRO A 138 -12.76 -6.99 5.76
N GLY A 139 -11.46 -7.08 5.54
CA GLY A 139 -10.50 -6.09 6.02
C GLY A 139 -9.62 -5.53 4.92
N ALA A 140 -8.58 -4.83 5.32
CA ALA A 140 -7.52 -4.32 4.48
C ALA A 140 -6.21 -4.94 4.93
N PRO A 141 -5.17 -4.97 4.08
CA PRO A 141 -5.07 -4.40 2.74
C PRO A 141 -5.87 -5.17 1.70
N VAL A 142 -6.10 -4.55 0.52
CA VAL A 142 -6.89 -5.14 -0.55
C VAL A 142 -6.07 -5.16 -1.82
N LEU A 143 -6.02 -6.31 -2.49
CA LEU A 143 -5.31 -6.47 -3.75
C LEU A 143 -6.32 -6.52 -4.89
N PHE A 144 -6.20 -5.55 -5.80
CA PHE A 144 -7.11 -5.38 -6.93
C PHE A 144 -6.45 -5.83 -8.22
N PRO A 145 -7.13 -6.66 -9.03
CA PRO A 145 -6.63 -7.00 -10.37
C PRO A 145 -6.73 -5.81 -11.31
N SER A 146 -5.93 -5.82 -12.37
CA SER A 146 -5.83 -4.69 -13.29
C SER A 146 -7.14 -4.30 -13.96
N TRP A 147 -8.05 -5.26 -14.20
CA TRP A 147 -9.33 -4.94 -14.82
C TRP A 147 -10.18 -3.98 -13.98
N SER A 148 -9.93 -3.91 -12.68
CA SER A 148 -10.71 -3.07 -11.77
C SER A 148 -10.22 -1.63 -11.70
N PHE A 149 -9.08 -1.31 -12.33
CA PHE A 149 -8.46 0.01 -12.17
C PHE A 149 -9.28 1.15 -12.76
N SER A 150 -10.10 0.87 -13.75
CA SER A 150 -10.97 1.88 -14.37
C SER A 150 -12.32 2.03 -13.65
N GLU A 151 -12.57 1.25 -12.63
CA GLU A 151 -13.81 1.29 -11.86
C GLU A 151 -13.73 2.34 -10.70
#